data_67a6e7c301957e33908d67f0e028ba4d
#
_entry.id   67a6e7c301957e33908d67f0e028ba4d
#
_cell.length_a   1.000
_cell.length_b   1.000
_cell.length_c   1.000
_cell.angle_alpha   90.00
_cell.angle_beta   90.00
_cell.angle_gamma   90.00
#
_symmetry.space_group_name_H-M   'P 1'
#
loop_
_entity.id
_entity.type
_entity.pdbx_description
1 polymer ?
#
loop_
_entity_poly.entity_id
_entity_poly.type
_entity_poly.pdbx_seq_one_letter_code
_entity_poly.pdbx_strand_id
1 'polypeptide(L)' 'MKENVIPNWLNDLDEEDLVFIKRFLLASGSLKEMAGMYNVSYPTVRLRLDRLIQKIKISED' A
#
# COMPACT_ATOMS: atom_id res chain seq x y z
N MET A 1 11.31 21.11 -1.49
CA MET A 1 10.11 21.18 -2.27
C MET A 1 9.09 22.08 -1.65
N LYS A 2 8.73 23.10 -2.30
CA LYS A 2 7.83 24.04 -1.72
C LYS A 2 6.38 23.79 -2.02
N GLU A 3 6.12 22.95 -2.95
CA GLU A 3 4.77 22.62 -3.33
C GLU A 3 4.38 21.27 -2.78
N ASN A 4 3.17 21.18 -2.31
CA ASN A 4 2.66 19.90 -1.87
C ASN A 4 1.96 19.22 -3.02
N VAL A 5 2.74 18.87 -4.01
CA VAL A 5 2.20 18.19 -5.18
C VAL A 5 2.04 16.72 -4.88
N ILE A 6 0.82 16.26 -4.85
CA ILE A 6 0.51 14.88 -4.59
C ILE A 6 0.10 14.23 -5.91
N PRO A 7 0.77 13.14 -6.30
CA PRO A 7 0.38 12.45 -7.54
C PRO A 7 -1.07 11.99 -7.47
N ASN A 8 -1.72 11.97 -8.62
CA ASN A 8 -3.13 11.60 -8.69
C ASN A 8 -3.42 10.23 -8.08
N TRP A 9 -2.51 9.28 -8.31
CA TRP A 9 -2.75 7.93 -7.79
C TRP A 9 -2.77 7.91 -6.26
N LEU A 10 -2.06 8.82 -5.61
CA LEU A 10 -2.07 8.89 -4.15
C LEU A 10 -3.39 9.45 -3.64
N ASN A 11 -3.98 10.37 -4.39
CA ASN A 11 -5.24 10.98 -3.99
C ASN A 11 -6.40 9.97 -3.93
N ASP A 12 -6.28 8.90 -4.69
CA ASP A 12 -7.34 7.88 -4.73
C ASP A 12 -7.21 6.82 -3.66
N LEU A 13 -6.18 6.92 -2.84
CA LEU A 13 -5.95 5.97 -1.77
C LEU A 13 -6.51 6.51 -0.47
N ASP A 14 -7.13 5.64 0.31
CA ASP A 14 -7.63 6.07 1.61
C ASP A 14 -6.54 5.92 2.66
N GLU A 15 -6.86 6.29 3.88
CA GLU A 15 -5.88 6.28 4.95
C GLU A 15 -5.32 4.89 5.21
N GLU A 16 -6.16 3.88 5.13
CA GLU A 16 -5.72 2.50 5.34
C GLU A 16 -4.72 2.08 4.28
N ASP A 17 -4.95 2.49 3.04
CA ASP A 17 -4.02 2.19 1.97
C ASP A 17 -2.67 2.83 2.22
N LEU A 18 -2.68 4.07 2.67
CA LEU A 18 -1.44 4.79 2.93
C LEU A 18 -0.66 4.15 4.08
N VAL A 19 -1.35 3.71 5.11
CA VAL A 19 -0.70 3.02 6.21
C VAL A 19 -0.11 1.71 5.74
N PHE A 20 -0.82 1.00 4.87
CA PHE A 20 -0.33 -0.25 4.32
C PHE A 20 0.97 -0.03 3.55
N ILE A 21 1.01 1.01 2.72
CA ILE A 21 2.20 1.34 1.95
C ILE A 21 3.36 1.67 2.88
N LYS A 22 3.09 2.45 3.91
CA LYS A 22 4.12 2.80 4.88
C LYS A 22 4.72 1.56 5.51
N ARG A 23 3.86 0.65 5.96
CA ARG A 23 4.33 -0.58 6.60
C ARG A 23 5.06 -1.49 5.64
N PHE A 24 4.62 -1.51 4.39
CA PHE A 24 5.30 -2.27 3.36
C PHE A 24 6.73 -1.78 3.19
N LEU A 25 6.91 -0.47 3.16
CA LEU A 25 8.24 0.11 3.04
C LEU A 25 9.09 -0.16 4.28
N LEU A 26 8.50 -0.06 5.46
CA LEU A 26 9.23 -0.32 6.69
C LEU A 26 9.61 -1.78 6.83
N ALA A 27 8.84 -2.67 6.22
CA ALA A 27 9.14 -4.09 6.20
C ALA A 27 10.09 -4.45 5.05
N SER A 28 10.61 -3.45 4.35
CA SER A 28 11.49 -3.64 3.20
C SER A 28 10.88 -4.54 2.15
N GLY A 29 9.56 -4.44 1.97
CA GLY A 29 8.87 -5.22 0.97
C GLY A 29 8.57 -6.66 1.37
N SER A 30 8.79 -7.02 2.61
CA SER A 30 8.56 -8.40 3.07
C SER A 30 7.09 -8.60 3.46
N LEU A 31 6.38 -9.36 2.63
CA LEU A 31 4.98 -9.68 2.93
C LEU A 31 4.87 -10.61 4.13
N LYS A 32 5.88 -11.46 4.34
CA LYS A 32 5.89 -12.33 5.50
C LYS A 32 5.92 -11.50 6.78
N GLU A 33 6.75 -10.47 6.79
CA GLU A 33 6.85 -9.60 7.94
C GLU A 33 5.57 -8.82 8.15
N MET A 34 4.96 -8.36 7.07
CA MET A 34 3.71 -7.64 7.17
C MET A 34 2.59 -8.54 7.68
N ALA A 35 2.59 -9.80 7.28
CA ALA A 35 1.60 -10.74 7.79
C ALA A 35 1.70 -10.84 9.31
N GLY A 36 2.92 -10.86 9.83
CA GLY A 36 3.12 -10.85 11.26
C GLY A 36 2.63 -9.58 11.92
N MET A 37 2.91 -8.43 11.30
CA MET A 37 2.47 -7.14 11.82
C MET A 37 0.95 -7.04 11.92
N TYR A 38 0.25 -7.55 10.91
CA TYR A 38 -1.21 -7.50 10.87
C TYR A 38 -1.86 -8.70 11.55
N ASN A 39 -1.06 -9.67 11.95
CA ASN A 39 -1.55 -10.90 12.58
C ASN A 39 -2.53 -11.62 11.66
N VAL A 40 -2.15 -11.77 10.41
CA VAL A 40 -2.95 -12.46 9.41
C VAL A 40 -2.03 -13.37 8.60
N SER A 41 -2.62 -14.16 7.70
CA SER A 41 -1.85 -15.08 6.88
C SER A 41 -1.20 -14.34 5.72
N TYR A 42 -0.15 -14.96 5.17
CA TYR A 42 0.55 -14.42 4.00
C TYR A 42 -0.40 -14.20 2.82
N PRO A 43 -1.25 -15.16 2.46
CA PRO A 43 -2.17 -14.94 1.33
C PRO A 43 -3.10 -13.74 1.55
N THR A 44 -3.48 -13.47 2.78
CA THR A 44 -4.33 -12.34 3.08
C THR A 44 -3.61 -11.02 2.78
N VAL A 45 -2.35 -10.91 3.19
CA VAL A 45 -1.57 -9.71 2.90
C VAL A 45 -1.34 -9.58 1.41
N ARG A 46 -1.05 -10.69 0.74
CA ARG A 46 -0.81 -10.68 -0.68
C ARG A 46 -2.03 -10.19 -1.44
N LEU A 47 -3.20 -10.65 -1.04
CA LEU A 47 -4.44 -10.22 -1.67
C LEU A 47 -4.63 -8.71 -1.49
N ARG A 48 -4.33 -8.22 -0.30
CA ARG A 48 -4.47 -6.80 -0.04
C ARG A 48 -3.51 -5.97 -0.90
N LEU A 49 -2.29 -6.47 -1.04
CA LEU A 49 -1.31 -5.81 -1.90
C LEU A 49 -1.80 -5.77 -3.34
N ASP A 50 -2.33 -6.89 -3.83
CA ASP A 50 -2.83 -6.96 -5.20
C ASP A 50 -3.95 -5.96 -5.44
N ARG A 51 -4.84 -5.80 -4.46
CA ARG A 51 -5.93 -4.84 -4.57
C ARG A 51 -5.41 -3.41 -4.60
N LEU A 52 -4.40 -3.13 -3.80
CA LEU A 52 -3.79 -1.81 -3.77
C LEU A 52 -3.15 -1.51 -5.11
N ILE A 53 -2.44 -2.48 -5.67
CA ILE A 53 -1.81 -2.32 -6.98
C ILE A 53 -2.87 -2.00 -8.03
N GLN A 54 -4.02 -2.67 -7.98
CA GLN A 54 -5.09 -2.41 -8.93
C GLN A 54 -5.64 -0.99 -8.79
N LYS A 55 -5.78 -0.51 -7.57
CA LYS A 55 -6.23 0.86 -7.35
C LYS A 55 -5.27 1.85 -7.99
N ILE A 56 -3.98 1.62 -7.82
CA ILE A 56 -2.96 2.50 -8.38
C ILE A 56 -3.01 2.47 -9.90
N LYS A 57 -3.15 1.27 -10.48
CA LYS A 57 -3.20 1.12 -11.93
C LYS A 57 -4.41 1.82 -12.54
N ILE A 58 -5.52 1.76 -11.86
CA ILE A 58 -6.75 2.40 -12.37
C ILE A 58 -6.63 3.90 -12.35
N SER A 59 -5.96 4.45 -11.34
CA SER A 59 -5.80 5.89 -11.19
C SER A 59 -4.72 6.45 -12.10
N GLU A 60 -3.86 5.60 -12.57
CA GLU A 60 -2.73 6.01 -13.38
C GLU A 60 -3.16 6.22 -14.82
N ASP A 61 -2.79 7.31 -15.41
CA ASP A 61 -3.15 7.57 -16.81
C ASP A 61 -2.00 7.31 -17.75
#